data_2744ae641e6eba051fdf54b3ad0406ed
#
_entry.id   2744ae641e6eba051fdf54b3ad0406ed
#
_cell.length_a   1.000
_cell.length_b   1.000
_cell.length_c   1.000
_cell.angle_alpha   90.00
_cell.angle_beta   90.00
_cell.angle_gamma   90.00
#
_symmetry.space_group_name_H-M   'P 1'
#
loop_
_entity.id
_entity.type
_entity.pdbx_description
1 polymer ?
#
loop_
_entity_poly.entity_id
_entity_poly.type
_entity_poly.pdbx_seq_one_letter_code
_entity_poly.pdbx_strand_id
1 'polypeptide(L)'
;LPVCFDPTRLVISAPQGGKCLAEQLREAGLDVEMADERRVVLILSVMDDIAEIRRLPELLASIPAAEGKQFAPLTLMPDMPEAVLTPRQAAMAEEILVPLDRAEGKIAAAAVGLYPPGIPLLAPGERVTREIIRQLQEAGTRERFGVEGDDLRCANV
;
A
#
# COMPACT_ATOMS: atom_id res chain seq x y z
N LEU A 1 -27.98 -2.88 -3.02
CA LEU A 1 -27.58 -1.81 -2.10
C LEU A 1 -27.17 -0.62 -2.94
N PRO A 2 -27.61 0.62 -2.62
CA PRO A 2 -27.14 1.79 -3.31
C PRO A 2 -25.63 1.91 -3.11
N VAL A 3 -24.88 2.12 -4.21
CA VAL A 3 -23.44 2.37 -4.14
C VAL A 3 -23.25 3.74 -3.50
N CYS A 4 -22.71 3.79 -2.28
CA CYS A 4 -22.26 5.05 -1.68
C CYS A 4 -21.03 5.52 -2.42
N PHE A 5 -21.15 6.61 -3.14
CA PHE A 5 -20.03 7.28 -3.80
C PHE A 5 -19.50 8.36 -2.88
N ASP A 6 -18.19 8.36 -2.60
CA ASP A 6 -17.51 9.45 -1.92
C ASP A 6 -16.99 10.45 -2.97
N PRO A 7 -17.60 11.63 -3.10
CA PRO A 7 -17.20 12.61 -4.11
C PRO A 7 -15.85 13.26 -3.81
N THR A 8 -15.32 13.08 -2.61
CA THR A 8 -14.02 13.65 -2.23
C THR A 8 -12.84 12.76 -2.61
N ARG A 9 -13.11 11.55 -3.09
CA ARG A 9 -12.08 10.59 -3.47
C ARG A 9 -12.20 10.26 -4.96
N LEU A 10 -11.21 10.73 -5.74
CA LEU A 10 -11.13 10.43 -7.16
C LEU A 10 -10.10 9.34 -7.39
N VAL A 11 -10.54 8.22 -7.94
CA VAL A 11 -9.66 7.12 -8.35
C VAL A 11 -9.56 7.13 -9.87
N ILE A 12 -8.36 7.39 -10.37
CA ILE A 12 -8.09 7.52 -11.81
C ILE A 12 -7.28 6.31 -12.25
N SER A 13 -7.79 5.57 -13.22
CA SER A 13 -7.05 4.48 -13.86
C SER A 13 -5.99 5.04 -14.80
N ALA A 14 -4.77 4.56 -14.68
CA ALA A 14 -3.62 5.02 -15.42
C ALA A 14 -3.04 3.86 -16.27
N PRO A 15 -3.42 3.73 -17.55
CA PRO A 15 -2.88 2.68 -18.42
C PRO A 15 -1.36 2.69 -18.52
N GLN A 16 -0.74 3.88 -18.46
CA GLN A 16 0.72 4.07 -18.45
C GLN A 16 1.38 3.69 -17.12
N GLY A 17 0.60 3.45 -16.08
CA GLY A 17 1.04 3.22 -14.72
C GLY A 17 0.77 4.41 -13.79
N GLY A 18 0.25 4.11 -12.59
CA GLY A 18 -0.14 5.16 -11.63
C GLY A 18 1.04 6.03 -11.20
N LYS A 19 2.22 5.45 -10.98
CA LYS A 19 3.43 6.22 -10.61
C LYS A 19 3.82 7.22 -11.70
N CYS A 20 3.77 6.81 -12.97
CA CYS A 20 4.06 7.69 -14.09
C CYS A 20 3.05 8.85 -14.18
N LEU A 21 1.75 8.56 -14.03
CA LEU A 21 0.71 9.59 -13.98
C LEU A 21 0.90 10.53 -12.78
N ALA A 22 1.27 10.00 -11.60
CA ALA A 22 1.51 10.81 -10.41
C ALA A 22 2.68 11.80 -10.59
N GLU A 23 3.76 11.38 -11.27
CA GLU A 23 4.88 12.26 -11.61
C GLU A 23 4.43 13.40 -12.55
N GLN A 24 3.68 13.06 -13.60
CA GLN A 24 3.13 14.04 -14.56
C GLN A 24 2.17 15.03 -13.88
N LEU A 25 1.33 14.56 -12.96
CA LEU A 25 0.44 15.44 -12.19
C LEU A 25 1.23 16.36 -11.25
N ARG A 26 2.29 15.84 -10.61
CA ARG A 26 3.17 16.66 -9.75
C ARG A 26 3.90 17.74 -10.54
N GLU A 27 4.39 17.43 -11.73
CA GLU A 27 4.99 18.42 -12.64
C GLU A 27 4.00 19.52 -13.05
N ALA A 28 2.71 19.18 -13.10
CA ALA A 28 1.62 20.13 -13.35
C ALA A 28 1.14 20.86 -12.09
N GLY A 29 1.77 20.65 -10.92
CA GLY A 29 1.45 21.29 -9.65
C GLY A 29 0.35 20.60 -8.85
N LEU A 30 0.01 19.35 -9.16
CA LEU A 30 -0.99 18.55 -8.46
C LEU A 30 -0.33 17.41 -7.70
N ASP A 31 -0.42 17.45 -6.37
CA ASP A 31 -0.01 16.33 -5.53
C ASP A 31 -1.12 15.29 -5.44
N VAL A 32 -0.73 14.02 -5.43
CA VAL A 32 -1.64 12.89 -5.31
C VAL A 32 -1.54 12.28 -3.92
N GLU A 33 -2.63 11.74 -3.41
CA GLU A 33 -2.65 11.04 -2.12
C GLU A 33 -1.87 9.72 -2.21
N MET A 34 -2.10 8.97 -3.28
CA MET A 34 -1.48 7.66 -3.47
C MET A 34 -1.39 7.33 -4.97
N ALA A 35 -0.34 6.61 -5.34
CA ALA A 35 -0.24 6.00 -6.65
C ALA A 35 0.23 4.54 -6.51
N ASP A 36 -0.50 3.61 -7.09
CA ASP A 36 -0.08 2.24 -7.27
C ASP A 36 0.39 1.99 -8.72
N GLU A 37 0.55 0.73 -9.10
CA GLU A 37 0.97 0.38 -10.45
C GLU A 37 -0.06 0.74 -11.53
N ARG A 38 -1.33 0.93 -11.17
CA ARG A 38 -2.47 1.07 -12.10
C ARG A 38 -3.27 2.33 -11.93
N ARG A 39 -3.21 2.95 -10.76
CA ARG A 39 -4.14 3.99 -10.35
C ARG A 39 -3.45 5.11 -9.61
N VAL A 40 -4.09 6.25 -9.67
CA VAL A 40 -3.81 7.40 -8.82
C VAL A 40 -5.06 7.71 -8.02
N VAL A 41 -4.88 8.06 -6.76
CA VAL A 41 -5.95 8.52 -5.87
C VAL A 41 -5.71 9.98 -5.55
N LEU A 42 -6.71 10.82 -5.81
CA LEU A 42 -6.75 12.21 -5.37
C LEU A 42 -7.78 12.35 -4.26
N ILE A 43 -7.45 13.15 -3.25
CA ILE A 43 -8.38 13.55 -2.20
C ILE A 43 -8.68 15.04 -2.39
N LEU A 44 -9.97 15.35 -2.51
CA LEU A 44 -10.46 16.72 -2.56
C LEU A 44 -10.88 17.17 -1.18
N SER A 45 -10.51 18.37 -0.79
CA SER A 45 -10.80 18.97 0.50
C SER A 45 -11.50 20.30 0.36
N VAL A 46 -11.99 20.85 1.47
CA VAL A 46 -12.58 22.18 1.51
C VAL A 46 -11.54 23.30 1.35
N MET A 47 -10.25 22.95 1.40
CA MET A 47 -9.15 23.90 1.25
C MET A 47 -8.68 24.03 -0.20
N ASP A 48 -9.14 23.15 -1.10
CA ASP A 48 -8.74 23.18 -2.50
C ASP A 48 -9.48 24.28 -3.27
N ASP A 49 -8.78 24.94 -4.19
CA ASP A 49 -9.40 25.92 -5.06
C ASP A 49 -10.31 25.20 -6.07
N ILE A 50 -11.59 25.61 -6.09
CA ILE A 50 -12.59 25.08 -7.00
C ILE A 50 -12.17 25.31 -8.48
N ALA A 51 -11.44 26.38 -8.78
CA ALA A 51 -10.95 26.63 -10.13
C ALA A 51 -9.94 25.56 -10.55
N GLU A 52 -9.04 25.15 -9.66
CA GLU A 52 -8.07 24.08 -9.92
C GLU A 52 -8.76 22.72 -10.07
N ILE A 53 -9.73 22.40 -9.22
CA ILE A 53 -10.53 21.17 -9.34
C ILE A 53 -11.22 21.11 -10.71
N ARG A 54 -11.78 22.23 -11.20
CA ARG A 54 -12.46 22.30 -12.51
C ARG A 54 -11.52 22.14 -13.69
N ARG A 55 -10.24 22.43 -13.54
CA ARG A 55 -9.22 22.26 -14.58
C ARG A 55 -8.71 20.80 -14.68
N LEU A 56 -8.97 19.98 -13.67
CA LEU A 56 -8.47 18.60 -13.60
C LEU A 56 -8.84 17.76 -14.85
N PRO A 57 -10.08 17.78 -15.39
CA PRO A 57 -10.40 17.03 -16.61
C PRO A 57 -9.58 17.45 -17.83
N GLU A 58 -9.36 18.75 -18.01
CA GLU A 58 -8.56 19.30 -19.12
C GLU A 58 -7.09 18.93 -18.97
N LEU A 59 -6.56 19.02 -17.74
CA LEU A 59 -5.21 18.60 -17.42
C LEU A 59 -5.00 17.11 -17.70
N LEU A 60 -5.89 16.26 -17.25
CA LEU A 60 -5.83 14.81 -17.51
C LEU A 60 -5.90 14.50 -19.01
N ALA A 61 -6.72 15.23 -19.76
CA ALA A 61 -6.82 15.08 -21.21
C ALA A 61 -5.56 15.54 -21.95
N SER A 62 -4.79 16.47 -21.37
CA SER A 62 -3.53 16.97 -21.96
C SER A 62 -2.33 16.04 -21.71
N ILE A 63 -2.43 15.14 -20.73
CA ILE A 63 -1.38 14.18 -20.42
C ILE A 63 -1.33 13.12 -21.54
N PRO A 64 -0.18 12.91 -22.20
CA PRO A 64 -0.07 11.93 -23.25
C PRO A 64 -0.42 10.53 -22.75
N ALA A 65 -1.35 9.87 -23.42
CA ALA A 65 -1.60 8.45 -23.16
C ALA A 65 -0.38 7.65 -23.63
N ALA A 66 0.34 7.07 -22.70
CA ALA A 66 1.38 6.10 -23.05
C ALA A 66 0.75 4.74 -23.34
N GLU A 67 1.46 3.89 -24.08
CA GLU A 67 1.02 2.51 -24.32
C GLU A 67 0.75 1.81 -22.99
N GLY A 68 -0.42 1.17 -22.90
CA GLY A 68 -0.84 0.50 -21.67
C GLY A 68 0.11 -0.62 -21.29
N LYS A 69 0.57 -0.62 -20.05
CA LYS A 69 1.35 -1.71 -19.47
C LYS A 69 0.42 -2.87 -19.12
N GLN A 70 0.86 -4.08 -19.43
CA GLN A 70 0.21 -5.27 -18.85
C GLN A 70 0.63 -5.38 -17.39
N PHE A 71 -0.33 -5.24 -16.50
CA PHE A 71 -0.12 -5.43 -15.06
C PHE A 71 -0.48 -6.86 -14.68
N ALA A 72 0.33 -7.48 -13.85
CA ALA A 72 0.00 -8.76 -13.25
C ALA A 72 -1.36 -8.66 -12.53
N PRO A 73 -2.16 -9.73 -12.49
CA PRO A 73 -3.37 -9.76 -11.67
C PRO A 73 -3.05 -9.36 -10.24
N LEU A 74 -3.95 -8.61 -9.60
CA LEU A 74 -3.83 -8.35 -8.17
C LEU A 74 -3.76 -9.71 -7.46
N THR A 75 -2.64 -9.98 -6.80
CA THR A 75 -2.53 -11.14 -5.94
C THR A 75 -3.61 -11.01 -4.87
N LEU A 76 -4.48 -11.99 -4.78
CA LEU A 76 -5.47 -12.05 -3.70
C LEU A 76 -4.73 -11.96 -2.36
N MET A 77 -5.36 -11.30 -1.39
CA MET A 77 -4.84 -11.27 -0.02
C MET A 77 -4.57 -12.72 0.40
N PRO A 78 -3.45 -12.98 1.06
CA PRO A 78 -3.22 -14.31 1.63
C PRO A 78 -4.36 -14.67 2.59
N ASP A 79 -4.53 -15.96 2.85
CA ASP A 79 -5.42 -16.41 3.93
C ASP A 79 -5.08 -15.65 5.21
N MET A 80 -6.12 -15.31 5.98
CA MET A 80 -5.92 -14.58 7.24
C MET A 80 -4.95 -15.35 8.14
N PRO A 81 -3.86 -14.72 8.59
CA PRO A 81 -2.91 -15.37 9.48
C PRO A 81 -3.56 -15.74 10.83
N GLU A 82 -3.03 -16.76 11.47
CA GLU A 82 -3.48 -17.15 12.80
C GLU A 82 -3.11 -16.07 13.83
N ALA A 83 -4.11 -15.54 14.54
CA ALA A 83 -3.91 -14.66 15.68
C ALA A 83 -3.52 -15.52 16.93
N VAL A 84 -2.25 -15.42 17.32
CA VAL A 84 -1.68 -16.17 18.46
C VAL A 84 -1.70 -15.34 19.73
N LEU A 85 -1.41 -14.04 19.60
CA LEU A 85 -1.44 -13.07 20.69
C LEU A 85 -2.45 -11.97 20.33
N THR A 86 -2.97 -11.32 21.36
CA THR A 86 -3.65 -10.04 21.12
C THR A 86 -2.62 -8.98 20.68
N PRO A 87 -3.01 -7.95 19.91
CA PRO A 87 -2.11 -6.87 19.54
C PRO A 87 -1.41 -6.22 20.74
N ARG A 88 -2.12 -6.07 21.86
CA ARG A 88 -1.55 -5.55 23.10
C ARG A 88 -0.45 -6.48 23.68
N GLN A 89 -0.68 -7.80 23.70
CA GLN A 89 0.33 -8.75 24.19
C GLN A 89 1.58 -8.72 23.30
N ALA A 90 1.40 -8.67 21.98
CA ALA A 90 2.51 -8.58 21.05
C ALA A 90 3.32 -7.28 21.22
N ALA A 91 2.63 -6.14 21.36
CA ALA A 91 3.27 -4.84 21.56
C ALA A 91 3.99 -4.69 22.91
N MET A 92 3.61 -5.48 23.92
CA MET A 92 4.23 -5.47 25.26
C MET A 92 5.26 -6.58 25.45
N ALA A 93 5.40 -7.51 24.51
CA ALA A 93 6.43 -8.53 24.51
C ALA A 93 7.80 -7.92 24.20
N GLU A 94 8.86 -8.63 24.63
CA GLU A 94 10.20 -8.31 24.17
C GLU A 94 10.26 -8.45 22.64
N GLU A 95 10.77 -7.44 21.96
CA GLU A 95 10.91 -7.45 20.51
C GLU A 95 12.28 -7.97 20.09
N ILE A 96 12.30 -8.85 19.09
CA ILE A 96 13.51 -9.34 18.45
C ILE A 96 13.41 -9.13 16.94
N LEU A 97 14.55 -8.87 16.30
CA LEU A 97 14.69 -8.84 14.86
C LEU A 97 15.02 -10.23 14.34
N VAL A 98 14.26 -10.69 13.37
CA VAL A 98 14.42 -12.04 12.79
C VAL A 98 14.52 -11.90 11.28
N PRO A 99 15.60 -12.40 10.65
CA PRO A 99 15.74 -12.41 9.20
C PRO A 99 14.49 -12.99 8.51
N LEU A 100 14.01 -12.37 7.44
CA LEU A 100 12.79 -12.78 6.74
C LEU A 100 12.80 -14.26 6.34
N ASP A 101 13.97 -14.78 5.92
CA ASP A 101 14.14 -16.20 5.56
C ASP A 101 13.96 -17.17 6.73
N ARG A 102 14.01 -16.68 7.98
CA ARG A 102 13.87 -17.45 9.23
C ARG A 102 12.63 -17.04 10.03
N ALA A 103 11.84 -16.13 9.51
CA ALA A 103 10.69 -15.57 10.24
C ALA A 103 9.44 -16.47 10.20
N GLU A 104 9.41 -17.53 9.36
CA GLU A 104 8.25 -18.42 9.27
C GLU A 104 7.91 -19.02 10.65
N GLY A 105 6.64 -18.95 11.02
CA GLY A 105 6.13 -19.43 12.31
C GLY A 105 6.35 -18.49 13.50
N LYS A 106 7.15 -17.44 13.37
CA LYS A 106 7.31 -16.40 14.39
C LYS A 106 6.04 -15.57 14.52
N ILE A 107 5.94 -14.79 15.59
CA ILE A 107 4.79 -13.92 15.87
C ILE A 107 5.19 -12.48 15.61
N ALA A 108 4.44 -11.77 14.79
CA ALA A 108 4.71 -10.36 14.49
C ALA A 108 4.55 -9.48 15.74
N ALA A 109 5.54 -8.64 16.03
CA ALA A 109 5.45 -7.65 17.12
C ALA A 109 4.79 -6.35 16.66
N ALA A 110 4.86 -6.05 15.38
CA ALA A 110 4.33 -4.85 14.76
C ALA A 110 3.44 -5.18 13.56
N ALA A 111 2.69 -4.19 13.07
CA ALA A 111 2.01 -4.32 11.79
C ALA A 111 3.06 -4.37 10.68
N VAL A 112 2.90 -5.33 9.77
CA VAL A 112 3.83 -5.57 8.66
C VAL A 112 3.11 -5.52 7.34
N GLY A 113 3.66 -4.84 6.35
CA GLY A 113 3.03 -4.77 5.05
C GLY A 113 3.83 -3.98 4.02
N LEU A 114 3.14 -3.62 2.95
CA LEU A 114 3.70 -2.94 1.79
C LEU A 114 2.97 -1.60 1.55
N TYR A 115 3.72 -0.57 1.21
CA TYR A 115 3.15 0.71 0.80
C TYR A 115 3.58 1.06 -0.65
N PRO A 116 2.69 1.51 -1.50
CA PRO A 116 1.24 1.46 -1.38
C PRO A 116 0.68 0.02 -1.42
N PRO A 117 -0.54 -0.28 -0.91
CA PRO A 117 -1.54 0.66 -0.38
C PRO A 117 -1.44 0.92 1.14
N GLY A 118 -0.54 0.28 1.87
CA GLY A 118 -0.43 0.43 3.32
C GLY A 118 -1.39 -0.46 4.12
N ILE A 119 -1.97 -1.46 3.47
CA ILE A 119 -2.80 -2.47 4.14
C ILE A 119 -1.84 -3.51 4.76
N PRO A 120 -1.90 -3.74 6.09
CA PRO A 120 -1.08 -4.74 6.72
C PRO A 120 -1.35 -6.15 6.16
N LEU A 121 -0.28 -6.89 5.91
CA LEU A 121 -0.30 -8.33 5.63
C LEU A 121 -0.32 -9.14 6.92
N LEU A 122 0.23 -8.55 8.00
CA LEU A 122 0.22 -9.06 9.36
C LEU A 122 -0.17 -7.96 10.33
N ALA A 123 -1.06 -8.27 11.25
CA ALA A 123 -1.28 -7.47 12.45
C ALA A 123 -0.34 -7.94 13.59
N PRO A 124 -0.06 -7.09 14.59
CA PRO A 124 0.69 -7.53 15.77
C PRO A 124 -0.01 -8.70 16.45
N GLY A 125 0.75 -9.75 16.76
CA GLY A 125 0.25 -10.97 17.37
C GLY A 125 -0.11 -12.09 16.41
N GLU A 126 -0.04 -11.86 15.12
CA GLU A 126 -0.30 -12.85 14.09
C GLU A 126 0.97 -13.66 13.74
N ARG A 127 0.76 -14.91 13.34
CA ARG A 127 1.82 -15.82 12.92
C ARG A 127 2.28 -15.53 11.50
N VAL A 128 3.58 -15.39 11.33
CA VAL A 128 4.22 -15.19 10.04
C VAL A 128 4.11 -16.45 9.19
N THR A 129 3.60 -16.32 7.97
CA THR A 129 3.49 -17.42 7.02
C THR A 129 4.55 -17.29 5.91
N ARG A 130 4.87 -18.39 5.26
CA ARG A 130 5.77 -18.42 4.09
C ARG A 130 5.26 -17.52 2.96
N GLU A 131 3.96 -17.49 2.74
CA GLU A 131 3.34 -16.67 1.70
C GLU A 131 3.57 -15.17 1.94
N ILE A 132 3.45 -14.72 3.20
CA ILE A 132 3.71 -13.33 3.58
C ILE A 132 5.20 -12.99 3.40
N ILE A 133 6.10 -13.89 3.79
CA ILE A 133 7.54 -13.70 3.56
C ILE A 133 7.81 -13.52 2.06
N ARG A 134 7.23 -14.37 1.22
CA ARG A 134 7.37 -14.28 -0.24
C ARG A 134 6.88 -12.92 -0.77
N GLN A 135 5.72 -12.45 -0.32
CA GLN A 135 5.17 -11.15 -0.73
C GLN A 135 6.05 -9.98 -0.30
N LEU A 136 6.65 -10.05 0.89
CA LEU A 136 7.60 -9.02 1.35
C LEU A 136 8.91 -9.04 0.55
N GLN A 137 9.39 -10.21 0.16
CA GLN A 137 10.58 -10.35 -0.69
C GLN A 137 10.32 -9.90 -2.12
N GLU A 138 9.13 -10.17 -2.66
CA GLU A 138 8.70 -9.77 -4.01
C GLU A 138 8.14 -8.34 -4.06
N ALA A 139 8.40 -7.52 -3.04
CA ALA A 139 7.82 -6.18 -2.91
C ALA A 139 8.13 -5.24 -4.10
N GLY A 140 9.23 -5.49 -4.81
CA GLY A 140 9.69 -4.64 -5.91
C GLY A 140 10.05 -3.24 -5.42
N THR A 141 9.41 -2.22 -5.98
CA THR A 141 9.63 -0.81 -5.60
C THR A 141 8.73 -0.31 -4.46
N ARG A 142 7.90 -1.18 -3.87
CA ARG A 142 7.05 -0.82 -2.73
C ARG A 142 7.88 -0.77 -1.46
N GLU A 143 7.58 0.20 -0.61
CA GLU A 143 8.19 0.29 0.71
C GLU A 143 7.61 -0.79 1.62
N ARG A 144 8.46 -1.37 2.44
CA ARG A 144 8.07 -2.34 3.47
C ARG A 144 7.98 -1.62 4.81
N PHE A 145 6.92 -1.82 5.56
CA PHE A 145 6.82 -1.36 6.95
C PHE A 145 6.72 -2.54 7.91
N GLY A 146 7.14 -2.34 9.17
CA GLY A 146 7.26 -3.39 10.18
C GLY A 146 8.48 -4.30 10.00
N VAL A 147 9.41 -3.90 9.13
CA VAL A 147 10.71 -4.55 8.92
C VAL A 147 11.84 -3.53 9.04
N GLU A 148 13.01 -3.97 9.43
CA GLU A 148 14.25 -3.19 9.44
C GLU A 148 15.26 -3.84 8.49
N GLY A 149 15.45 -3.24 7.32
CA GLY A 149 16.19 -3.90 6.24
C GLY A 149 15.47 -5.17 5.78
N ASP A 150 16.07 -6.33 6.00
CA ASP A 150 15.50 -7.64 5.72
C ASP A 150 15.09 -8.41 7.00
N ASP A 151 15.05 -7.74 8.14
CA ASP A 151 14.66 -8.36 9.42
C ASP A 151 13.24 -7.96 9.81
N LEU A 152 12.45 -8.95 10.23
CA LEU A 152 11.09 -8.77 10.71
C LEU A 152 11.08 -8.52 12.21
N ARG A 153 10.26 -7.59 12.66
CA ARG A 153 10.02 -7.32 14.08
C ARG A 153 9.09 -8.37 14.66
N CYS A 154 9.64 -9.26 15.49
CA CYS A 154 8.92 -10.39 16.09
C CYS A 154 8.84 -10.27 17.60
N ALA A 155 7.76 -10.79 18.18
CA ALA A 155 7.64 -10.96 19.63
C ALA A 155 8.46 -12.19 20.08
N ASN A 156 9.26 -12.01 21.09
CA ASN A 156 10.02 -13.09 21.73
C ASN A 156 9.14 -13.82 22.75
N VAL A 157 8.43 -14.85 22.29
CA VAL A 157 7.47 -15.65 23.07
C VAL A 157 7.65 -17.13 22.80
#